data_62224686100156442e211003bcd0a3e3
#
_entry.id   62224686100156442e211003bcd0a3e3
#
_cell.length_a   1.000
_cell.length_b   1.000
_cell.length_c   1.000
_cell.angle_alpha   90.00
_cell.angle_beta   90.00
_cell.angle_gamma   90.00
#
_symmetry.space_group_name_H-M   'P 1'
#
loop_
_entity.id
_entity.type
_entity.pdbx_description
1 polymer ?
#
loop_
_entity_poly.entity_id
_entity_poly.type
_entity_poly.pdbx_seq_one_letter_code
_entity_poly.pdbx_strand_id
1 'polypeptide(L)'
;VPTPDQVVFTSNATHGLNIAIRSLVRPGGRVAISGYEHNAVTRVLHSIPGVEMIVADAPLFAPEKILDGFHSALRRGVDAVVCNHVSNVFGCVQPVEAIAQLCRQYNTPLIVDASQSAGILPVTLSDWGAAFVAMPGHKGLYGPQGMGLLLCGGEASPLLFGGTGSASRMQTMPPDLPDRLEA
;
A
#
# COMPACT_ATOMS: atom_id res chain seq x y z
N VAL A 1 9.21 -11.20 -2.57
CA VAL A 1 9.83 -10.67 -1.32
C VAL A 1 11.19 -11.32 -1.10
N PRO A 2 12.19 -10.58 -0.61
CA PRO A 2 13.52 -11.13 -0.33
C PRO A 2 13.55 -12.12 0.85
N THR A 3 12.75 -11.87 1.89
CA THR A 3 12.70 -12.71 3.09
C THR A 3 11.27 -12.95 3.55
N PRO A 4 11.00 -14.11 4.22
CA PRO A 4 9.68 -14.38 4.80
C PRO A 4 9.23 -13.33 5.82
N ASP A 5 10.15 -12.73 6.55
CA ASP A 5 9.86 -11.73 7.60
C ASP A 5 9.20 -10.44 7.05
N GLN A 6 9.25 -10.27 5.73
CA GLN A 6 8.57 -9.16 5.06
C GLN A 6 7.10 -9.48 4.71
N VAL A 7 6.61 -10.66 5.03
CA VAL A 7 5.23 -11.09 4.76
C VAL A 7 4.43 -11.09 6.06
N VAL A 8 3.43 -10.24 6.13
CA VAL A 8 2.54 -10.08 7.28
C VAL A 8 1.16 -10.58 6.92
N PHE A 9 0.58 -11.47 7.73
CA PHE A 9 -0.80 -11.89 7.56
C PHE A 9 -1.76 -10.82 8.07
N THR A 10 -2.79 -10.56 7.29
CA THR A 10 -3.84 -9.60 7.62
C THR A 10 -5.20 -10.24 7.41
N SER A 11 -6.26 -9.69 7.98
CA SER A 11 -7.61 -10.21 7.78
C SER A 11 -8.14 -9.99 6.35
N ASN A 12 -7.58 -9.02 5.62
CA ASN A 12 -7.90 -8.69 4.22
C ASN A 12 -6.99 -7.55 3.74
N ALA A 13 -7.10 -7.19 2.44
CA ALA A 13 -6.33 -6.07 1.88
C ALA A 13 -6.63 -4.72 2.58
N THR A 14 -7.87 -4.48 2.99
CA THR A 14 -8.25 -3.22 3.70
C THR A 14 -7.48 -3.08 5.01
N HIS A 15 -7.31 -4.18 5.76
CA HIS A 15 -6.47 -4.18 6.97
C HIS A 15 -5.02 -3.85 6.62
N GLY A 16 -4.42 -4.52 5.64
CA GLY A 16 -3.06 -4.23 5.17
C GLY A 16 -2.88 -2.78 4.70
N LEU A 17 -3.83 -2.25 3.93
CA LEU A 17 -3.80 -0.84 3.47
C LEU A 17 -3.92 0.15 4.64
N ASN A 18 -4.69 -0.15 5.69
CA ASN A 18 -4.73 0.68 6.89
C ASN A 18 -3.37 0.71 7.59
N ILE A 19 -2.71 -0.44 7.75
CA ILE A 19 -1.36 -0.51 8.33
C ILE A 19 -0.40 0.34 7.47
N ALA A 20 -0.34 0.09 6.17
CA ALA A 20 0.57 0.75 5.24
C ALA A 20 0.39 2.28 5.23
N ILE A 21 -0.84 2.73 5.01
CA ILE A 21 -1.14 4.17 4.91
C ILE A 21 -0.84 4.88 6.24
N ARG A 22 -1.30 4.33 7.38
CA ARG A 22 -1.08 4.96 8.69
C ARG A 22 0.37 4.89 9.17
N SER A 23 1.18 3.99 8.61
CA SER A 23 2.62 3.96 8.88
C SER A 23 3.34 5.15 8.24
N LEU A 24 2.90 5.59 7.07
CA LEU A 24 3.58 6.64 6.29
C LEU A 24 2.92 8.01 6.37
N VAL A 25 1.59 8.06 6.51
CA VAL A 25 0.80 9.29 6.42
C VAL A 25 0.40 9.78 7.80
N ARG A 26 0.78 11.00 8.13
CA ARG A 26 0.43 11.66 9.40
C ARG A 26 -0.70 12.67 9.20
N PRO A 27 -1.41 13.10 10.27
CA PRO A 27 -2.34 14.22 10.19
C PRO A 27 -1.71 15.45 9.53
N GLY A 28 -2.43 16.08 8.60
CA GLY A 28 -1.94 17.23 7.83
C GLY A 28 -0.99 16.88 6.67
N GLY A 29 -0.70 15.59 6.45
CA GLY A 29 0.18 15.12 5.37
C GLY A 29 -0.43 15.24 3.98
N ARG A 30 0.40 15.06 2.97
CA ARG A 30 0.00 15.06 1.55
C ARG A 30 0.25 13.70 0.91
N VAL A 31 -0.72 13.21 0.14
CA VAL A 31 -0.63 11.89 -0.51
C VAL A 31 -1.05 12.00 -1.97
N ALA A 32 -0.22 11.47 -2.88
CA ALA A 32 -0.62 11.30 -4.26
C ALA A 32 -1.34 9.97 -4.42
N ILE A 33 -2.48 9.98 -5.09
CA ILE A 33 -3.28 8.78 -5.40
C ILE A 33 -3.67 8.77 -6.87
N SER A 34 -3.95 7.59 -7.44
CA SER A 34 -4.61 7.54 -8.76
C SER A 34 -6.09 7.94 -8.64
N GLY A 35 -6.70 8.36 -9.75
CA GLY A 35 -8.14 8.57 -9.84
C GLY A 35 -8.97 7.28 -9.78
N TYR A 36 -8.33 6.11 -9.68
CA TYR A 36 -8.95 4.78 -9.79
C TYR A 36 -8.92 3.98 -8.49
N GLU A 37 -8.58 4.63 -7.36
CA GLU A 37 -8.41 3.96 -6.09
C GLU A 37 -9.71 3.37 -5.54
N HIS A 38 -9.58 2.21 -4.92
CA HIS A 38 -10.68 1.60 -4.18
C HIS A 38 -10.95 2.34 -2.87
N ASN A 39 -12.18 2.24 -2.36
CA ASN A 39 -12.59 2.80 -1.07
C ASN A 39 -11.71 2.37 0.12
N ALA A 40 -11.03 1.24 0.02
CA ALA A 40 -10.07 0.78 1.03
C ALA A 40 -8.84 1.70 1.15
N VAL A 41 -8.57 2.54 0.15
CA VAL A 41 -7.55 3.59 0.16
C VAL A 41 -8.18 4.93 0.53
N THR A 42 -9.16 5.39 -0.24
CA THR A 42 -9.71 6.74 -0.10
C THR A 42 -10.35 6.98 1.26
N ARG A 43 -11.12 6.01 1.80
CA ARG A 43 -11.74 6.14 3.13
C ARG A 43 -10.72 6.16 4.25
N VAL A 44 -9.62 5.42 4.14
CA VAL A 44 -8.53 5.48 5.13
C VAL A 44 -7.91 6.87 5.11
N LEU A 45 -7.59 7.41 3.95
CA LEU A 45 -7.01 8.76 3.81
C LEU A 45 -7.96 9.83 4.36
N HIS A 46 -9.25 9.77 4.04
CA HIS A 46 -10.26 10.69 4.60
C HIS A 46 -10.42 10.57 6.12
N SER A 47 -10.08 9.44 6.72
CA SER A 47 -10.15 9.25 8.18
C SER A 47 -8.96 9.84 8.94
N ILE A 48 -7.91 10.29 8.24
CA ILE A 48 -6.74 10.93 8.84
C ILE A 48 -6.94 12.44 8.80
N PRO A 49 -6.96 13.14 9.94
CA PRO A 49 -7.28 14.57 9.97
C PRO A 49 -6.34 15.42 9.10
N GLY A 50 -6.92 16.28 8.26
CA GLY A 50 -6.17 17.28 7.49
C GLY A 50 -5.32 16.74 6.35
N VAL A 51 -5.46 15.48 5.96
CA VAL A 51 -4.72 14.93 4.81
C VAL A 51 -5.18 15.57 3.51
N GLU A 52 -4.24 16.08 2.73
CA GLU A 52 -4.45 16.56 1.36
C GLU A 52 -4.21 15.40 0.38
N MET A 53 -5.23 15.00 -0.36
CA MET A 53 -5.11 14.03 -1.46
C MET A 53 -4.88 14.76 -2.78
N ILE A 54 -3.75 14.47 -3.44
CA ILE A 54 -3.44 14.96 -4.77
C ILE A 54 -3.75 13.83 -5.76
N VAL A 55 -4.82 14.00 -6.53
CA VAL A 55 -5.25 12.97 -7.47
C VAL A 55 -4.49 13.10 -8.78
N ALA A 56 -3.75 12.06 -9.16
CA ALA A 56 -3.20 11.88 -10.50
C ALA A 56 -4.33 11.38 -11.40
N ASP A 57 -5.14 12.32 -11.90
CA ASP A 57 -6.27 12.03 -12.77
C ASP A 57 -5.82 11.90 -14.23
N ALA A 58 -6.38 10.93 -14.95
CA ALA A 58 -6.09 10.69 -16.35
C ALA A 58 -7.25 9.97 -17.03
N PRO A 59 -7.40 10.10 -18.36
CA PRO A 59 -8.32 9.25 -19.12
C PRO A 59 -7.99 7.77 -18.94
N LEU A 60 -9.01 6.92 -19.01
CA LEU A 60 -8.84 5.47 -19.00
C LEU A 60 -7.90 5.01 -20.13
N PHE A 61 -7.06 4.04 -19.82
CA PHE A 61 -6.10 3.45 -20.77
C PHE A 61 -5.08 4.43 -21.38
N ALA A 62 -4.77 5.52 -20.65
CA ALA A 62 -3.75 6.50 -21.02
C ALA A 62 -2.61 6.50 -19.96
N PRO A 63 -1.75 5.46 -19.94
CA PRO A 63 -0.75 5.29 -18.86
C PRO A 63 0.27 6.45 -18.81
N GLU A 64 0.57 7.07 -19.96
CA GLU A 64 1.44 8.25 -20.01
C GLU A 64 0.84 9.44 -19.26
N LYS A 65 -0.48 9.63 -19.30
CA LYS A 65 -1.17 10.70 -18.60
C LYS A 65 -1.20 10.49 -17.09
N ILE A 66 -1.35 9.24 -16.66
CA ILE A 66 -1.27 8.89 -15.24
C ILE A 66 0.14 9.19 -14.70
N LEU A 67 1.20 8.91 -15.45
CA LEU A 67 2.57 9.23 -15.08
C LEU A 67 2.81 10.73 -14.98
N ASP A 68 2.29 11.52 -15.93
CA ASP A 68 2.33 12.99 -15.87
C ASP A 68 1.66 13.50 -14.58
N GLY A 69 0.51 12.92 -14.21
CA GLY A 69 -0.22 13.24 -12.98
C GLY A 69 0.59 12.95 -11.72
N PHE A 70 1.17 11.76 -11.60
CA PHE A 70 2.03 11.40 -10.47
C PHE A 70 3.30 12.24 -10.44
N HIS A 71 3.93 12.50 -11.57
CA HIS A 71 5.10 13.38 -11.64
C HIS A 71 4.77 14.79 -11.14
N SER A 72 3.64 15.35 -11.56
CA SER A 72 3.16 16.64 -11.08
C SER A 72 2.91 16.66 -9.56
N ALA A 73 2.30 15.59 -9.03
CA ALA A 73 2.06 15.45 -7.59
C ALA A 73 3.36 15.35 -6.79
N LEU A 74 4.31 14.53 -7.25
CA LEU A 74 5.62 14.36 -6.60
C LEU A 74 6.42 15.66 -6.56
N ARG A 75 6.36 16.49 -7.61
CA ARG A 75 6.99 17.82 -7.61
C ARG A 75 6.42 18.78 -6.56
N ARG A 76 5.20 18.59 -6.11
CA ARG A 76 4.58 19.38 -5.04
C ARG A 76 5.04 18.92 -3.65
N GLY A 77 5.77 17.83 -3.56
CA GLY A 77 6.17 17.19 -2.31
C GLY A 77 4.99 16.48 -1.64
N VAL A 78 5.05 15.15 -1.62
CA VAL A 78 4.07 14.28 -0.95
C VAL A 78 4.77 13.31 -0.01
N ASP A 79 4.10 12.90 1.06
CA ASP A 79 4.65 11.97 2.05
C ASP A 79 4.62 10.52 1.56
N ALA A 80 3.66 10.20 0.69
CA ALA A 80 3.53 8.89 0.08
C ALA A 80 2.78 8.95 -1.25
N VAL A 81 2.98 7.91 -2.06
CA VAL A 81 2.15 7.59 -3.23
C VAL A 81 1.36 6.32 -2.93
N VAL A 82 0.07 6.32 -3.22
CA VAL A 82 -0.76 5.11 -3.18
C VAL A 82 -1.34 4.87 -4.57
N CYS A 83 -1.17 3.67 -5.10
CA CYS A 83 -1.64 3.31 -6.43
C CYS A 83 -2.19 1.89 -6.44
N ASN A 84 -3.39 1.69 -6.99
CA ASN A 84 -3.84 0.33 -7.29
C ASN A 84 -3.10 -0.19 -8.53
N HIS A 85 -2.76 -1.47 -8.55
CA HIS A 85 -2.13 -2.09 -9.72
C HIS A 85 -3.14 -2.33 -10.84
N VAL A 86 -4.37 -2.72 -10.47
CA VAL A 86 -5.48 -2.92 -11.40
C VAL A 86 -6.75 -2.34 -10.80
N SER A 87 -7.46 -1.51 -11.56
CA SER A 87 -8.75 -0.97 -11.14
C SER A 87 -9.82 -2.07 -11.06
N ASN A 88 -10.51 -2.17 -9.94
CA ASN A 88 -11.62 -3.10 -9.76
C ASN A 88 -12.87 -2.73 -10.57
N VAL A 89 -12.99 -1.48 -11.00
CA VAL A 89 -14.14 -0.97 -11.75
C VAL A 89 -13.92 -1.08 -13.25
N PHE A 90 -12.74 -0.68 -13.72
CA PHE A 90 -12.44 -0.54 -15.14
C PHE A 90 -11.54 -1.64 -15.69
N GLY A 91 -10.88 -2.43 -14.83
CA GLY A 91 -9.91 -3.44 -15.24
C GLY A 91 -8.63 -2.88 -15.85
N CYS A 92 -8.43 -1.56 -15.86
CA CYS A 92 -7.21 -0.97 -16.39
C CYS A 92 -6.02 -1.27 -15.46
N VAL A 93 -4.91 -1.67 -16.08
CA VAL A 93 -3.63 -1.92 -15.40
C VAL A 93 -2.86 -0.62 -15.32
N GLN A 94 -2.45 -0.23 -14.11
CA GLN A 94 -1.63 0.94 -13.88
C GLN A 94 -0.15 0.64 -14.14
N PRO A 95 0.64 1.59 -14.65
CA PRO A 95 2.06 1.42 -14.94
C PRO A 95 2.91 1.49 -13.66
N VAL A 96 2.71 0.53 -12.73
CA VAL A 96 3.31 0.55 -11.38
C VAL A 96 4.82 0.61 -11.43
N GLU A 97 5.47 -0.07 -12.37
CA GLU A 97 6.92 -0.03 -12.55
C GLU A 97 7.43 1.40 -12.82
N ALA A 98 6.75 2.12 -13.70
CA ALA A 98 7.12 3.48 -14.04
C ALA A 98 6.79 4.46 -12.88
N ILE A 99 5.65 4.28 -12.21
CA ILE A 99 5.30 5.04 -10.99
C ILE A 99 6.35 4.80 -9.90
N ALA A 100 6.79 3.57 -9.71
CA ALA A 100 7.83 3.21 -8.76
C ALA A 100 9.18 3.87 -9.09
N GLN A 101 9.54 3.98 -10.37
CA GLN A 101 10.72 4.71 -10.80
C GLN A 101 10.63 6.19 -10.44
N LEU A 102 9.48 6.83 -10.67
CA LEU A 102 9.23 8.20 -10.23
C LEU A 102 9.34 8.35 -8.72
N CYS A 103 8.73 7.46 -7.95
CA CYS A 103 8.80 7.47 -6.49
C CYS A 103 10.24 7.42 -5.99
N ARG A 104 11.10 6.57 -6.59
CA ARG A 104 12.52 6.50 -6.26
C ARG A 104 13.26 7.81 -6.58
N GLN A 105 12.98 8.44 -7.73
CA GLN A 105 13.61 9.71 -8.10
C GLN A 105 13.30 10.84 -7.10
N TYR A 106 12.11 10.80 -6.50
CA TYR A 106 11.67 11.79 -5.51
C TYR A 106 11.86 11.33 -4.06
N ASN A 107 12.47 10.16 -3.85
CA ASN A 107 12.63 9.55 -2.53
C ASN A 107 11.31 9.48 -1.73
N THR A 108 10.22 9.17 -2.42
CA THR A 108 8.87 9.09 -1.86
C THR A 108 8.43 7.63 -1.77
N PRO A 109 7.94 7.13 -0.63
CA PRO A 109 7.51 5.76 -0.49
C PRO A 109 6.25 5.48 -1.32
N LEU A 110 6.20 4.27 -1.89
CA LEU A 110 5.08 3.77 -2.69
C LEU A 110 4.32 2.67 -1.94
N ILE A 111 3.00 2.80 -1.89
CA ILE A 111 2.07 1.74 -1.46
C ILE A 111 1.30 1.24 -2.69
N VAL A 112 1.28 -0.07 -2.90
CA VAL A 112 0.53 -0.68 -4.01
C VAL A 112 -0.62 -1.50 -3.48
N ASP A 113 -1.83 -1.21 -3.94
CA ASP A 113 -2.99 -2.09 -3.78
C ASP A 113 -2.99 -3.13 -4.92
N ALA A 114 -2.55 -4.34 -4.62
CA ALA A 114 -2.50 -5.47 -5.55
C ALA A 114 -3.75 -6.37 -5.46
N SER A 115 -4.87 -5.85 -4.95
CA SER A 115 -6.08 -6.64 -4.71
C SER A 115 -6.66 -7.31 -5.93
N GLN A 116 -6.47 -6.76 -7.11
CA GLN A 116 -6.97 -7.35 -8.37
C GLN A 116 -5.87 -8.05 -9.17
N SER A 117 -4.61 -7.80 -8.87
CA SER A 117 -3.48 -8.33 -9.65
C SER A 117 -2.80 -9.52 -9.00
N ALA A 118 -2.77 -9.61 -7.67
CA ALA A 118 -2.11 -10.71 -6.97
C ALA A 118 -2.68 -12.07 -7.40
N GLY A 119 -1.79 -12.98 -7.80
CA GLY A 119 -2.14 -14.29 -8.33
C GLY A 119 -2.50 -14.31 -9.83
N ILE A 120 -2.61 -13.15 -10.49
CA ILE A 120 -2.98 -13.02 -11.91
C ILE A 120 -1.86 -12.35 -12.71
N LEU A 121 -1.30 -11.28 -12.18
CA LEU A 121 -0.15 -10.56 -12.75
C LEU A 121 1.05 -10.69 -11.83
N PRO A 122 2.28 -10.49 -12.34
CA PRO A 122 3.46 -10.41 -11.49
C PRO A 122 3.33 -9.29 -10.45
N VAL A 123 3.60 -9.63 -9.19
CA VAL A 123 3.64 -8.68 -8.07
C VAL A 123 4.99 -8.82 -7.39
N THR A 124 5.81 -7.78 -7.43
CA THR A 124 7.20 -7.81 -7.01
C THR A 124 7.52 -6.65 -6.07
N LEU A 125 7.59 -6.90 -4.76
CA LEU A 125 7.93 -5.88 -3.77
C LEU A 125 9.29 -5.23 -4.07
N SER A 126 10.30 -6.06 -4.34
CA SER A 126 11.70 -5.61 -4.51
C SER A 126 11.93 -4.84 -5.79
N ASP A 127 11.42 -5.33 -6.93
CA ASP A 127 11.65 -4.70 -8.23
C ASP A 127 10.95 -3.33 -8.31
N TRP A 128 9.77 -3.23 -7.69
CA TRP A 128 9.09 -1.95 -7.54
C TRP A 128 9.76 -1.05 -6.50
N GLY A 129 10.50 -1.62 -5.52
CA GLY A 129 11.00 -0.88 -4.38
C GLY A 129 9.87 -0.26 -3.57
N ALA A 130 8.70 -0.91 -3.56
CA ALA A 130 7.54 -0.44 -2.85
C ALA A 130 7.77 -0.55 -1.33
N ALA A 131 7.29 0.45 -0.58
CA ALA A 131 7.29 0.38 0.87
C ALA A 131 6.29 -0.68 1.36
N PHE A 132 5.13 -0.80 0.67
CA PHE A 132 4.10 -1.78 1.00
C PHE A 132 3.36 -2.26 -0.23
N VAL A 133 2.97 -3.55 -0.22
CA VAL A 133 2.04 -4.12 -1.19
C VAL A 133 0.97 -4.91 -0.44
N ALA A 134 -0.29 -4.54 -0.58
CA ALA A 134 -1.42 -5.18 0.08
C ALA A 134 -2.26 -6.02 -0.88
N MET A 135 -2.73 -7.19 -0.44
CA MET A 135 -3.56 -8.08 -1.23
C MET A 135 -4.48 -8.95 -0.38
N PRO A 136 -5.71 -9.29 -0.83
CA PRO A 136 -6.59 -10.22 -0.16
C PRO A 136 -6.29 -11.66 -0.58
N GLY A 137 -6.53 -12.62 0.30
CA GLY A 137 -6.39 -14.04 -0.03
C GLY A 137 -7.48 -14.58 -0.95
N HIS A 138 -8.71 -14.07 -0.81
CA HIS A 138 -9.92 -14.61 -1.45
C HIS A 138 -10.19 -14.19 -2.90
N LYS A 139 -9.26 -13.47 -3.54
CA LYS A 139 -9.33 -13.11 -4.97
C LYS A 139 -8.41 -14.00 -5.80
N GLY A 140 -7.51 -13.44 -6.58
CA GLY A 140 -6.63 -14.17 -7.48
C GLY A 140 -5.67 -15.16 -6.80
N LEU A 141 -5.49 -15.09 -5.48
CA LEU A 141 -4.73 -16.07 -4.71
C LEU A 141 -5.53 -17.33 -4.35
N TYR A 142 -6.84 -17.36 -4.61
CA TYR A 142 -7.73 -18.51 -4.35
C TYR A 142 -7.73 -19.00 -2.90
N GLY A 143 -7.36 -18.16 -1.95
CA GLY A 143 -7.38 -18.45 -0.52
C GLY A 143 -8.74 -18.19 0.13
N PRO A 144 -8.88 -18.46 1.43
CA PRO A 144 -10.13 -18.24 2.16
C PRO A 144 -10.44 -16.76 2.36
N GLN A 145 -11.71 -16.45 2.61
CA GLN A 145 -12.11 -15.16 3.16
C GLN A 145 -11.57 -14.99 4.59
N GLY A 146 -11.38 -13.74 5.00
CA GLY A 146 -10.82 -13.42 6.33
C GLY A 146 -9.30 -13.50 6.38
N MET A 147 -8.64 -13.61 5.22
CA MET A 147 -7.19 -13.65 5.07
C MET A 147 -6.73 -12.68 4.00
N GLY A 148 -5.60 -12.04 4.25
CA GLY A 148 -4.88 -11.19 3.32
C GLY A 148 -3.39 -11.18 3.65
N LEU A 149 -2.62 -10.50 2.83
CA LEU A 149 -1.18 -10.32 2.99
C LEU A 149 -0.82 -8.85 2.86
N LEU A 150 0.13 -8.43 3.66
CA LEU A 150 0.86 -7.18 3.51
C LEU A 150 2.34 -7.52 3.33
N LEU A 151 2.90 -7.14 2.19
CA LEU A 151 4.33 -7.23 1.95
C LEU A 151 4.96 -5.92 2.41
N CYS A 152 5.99 -6.00 3.26
CA CYS A 152 6.63 -4.86 3.89
C CYS A 152 8.05 -4.68 3.37
N GLY A 153 8.30 -3.62 2.60
CA GLY A 153 9.62 -3.16 2.18
C GLY A 153 10.14 -2.00 3.03
N GLY A 154 9.28 -1.45 3.90
CA GLY A 154 9.58 -0.35 4.81
C GLY A 154 9.16 -0.65 6.25
N GLU A 155 9.46 0.28 7.14
CA GLU A 155 9.00 0.21 8.53
C GLU A 155 7.48 0.39 8.63
N ALA A 156 6.86 -0.42 9.48
CA ALA A 156 5.43 -0.40 9.69
C ALA A 156 5.07 -0.19 11.16
N SER A 157 3.95 0.51 11.38
CA SER A 157 3.39 0.74 12.71
C SER A 157 2.15 -0.13 12.91
N PRO A 158 1.99 -0.78 14.08
CA PRO A 158 0.82 -1.60 14.35
C PRO A 158 -0.44 -0.73 14.43
N LEU A 159 -1.57 -1.28 13.96
CA LEU A 159 -2.90 -0.71 14.19
C LEU A 159 -3.48 -1.16 15.53
N LEU A 160 -3.20 -2.39 15.91
CA LEU A 160 -3.65 -3.01 17.13
C LEU A 160 -2.44 -3.21 18.04
N PHE A 161 -2.67 -3.06 19.35
CA PHE A 161 -1.65 -3.27 20.36
C PHE A 161 -2.16 -4.36 21.30
N GLY A 162 -1.38 -5.41 21.50
CA GLY A 162 -1.80 -6.51 22.36
C GLY A 162 -0.89 -7.72 22.26
N GLY A 163 -1.45 -8.87 22.48
CA GLY A 163 -0.71 -10.13 22.46
C GLY A 163 -0.39 -10.59 21.06
N THR A 164 0.88 -10.82 20.78
CA THR A 164 1.40 -11.31 19.49
C THR A 164 1.85 -12.78 19.57
N GLY A 165 1.77 -13.40 20.75
CA GLY A 165 2.27 -14.75 20.97
C GLY A 165 3.79 -14.83 21.16
N SER A 166 4.50 -13.72 21.00
CA SER A 166 5.95 -13.62 21.17
C SER A 166 6.34 -12.55 22.19
N ALA A 167 7.60 -12.57 22.62
CA ALA A 167 8.19 -11.54 23.50
C ALA A 167 7.35 -11.19 24.74
N SER A 168 6.69 -12.16 25.39
CA SER A 168 5.66 -12.00 26.44
C SER A 168 6.11 -11.20 27.68
N ARG A 169 7.41 -10.97 27.86
CA ARG A 169 7.97 -10.17 28.97
C ARG A 169 8.12 -8.68 28.62
N MET A 170 7.96 -8.31 27.35
CA MET A 170 8.04 -6.93 26.93
C MET A 170 6.72 -6.18 27.22
N GLN A 171 6.83 -4.94 27.67
CA GLN A 171 5.68 -4.04 27.89
C GLN A 171 5.29 -3.28 26.61
N THR A 172 6.13 -3.35 25.58
CA THR A 172 5.90 -2.72 24.26
C THR A 172 5.70 -3.80 23.22
N MET A 173 5.13 -3.44 22.07
CA MET A 173 5.04 -4.35 20.92
C MET A 173 6.42 -4.82 20.50
N PRO A 174 6.57 -6.08 20.03
CA PRO A 174 7.83 -6.58 19.50
C PRO A 174 8.37 -5.68 18.38
N PRO A 175 9.70 -5.54 18.26
CA PRO A 175 10.28 -4.73 17.18
C PRO A 175 10.21 -5.40 15.80
N ASP A 176 10.19 -6.74 15.77
CA ASP A 176 10.35 -7.52 14.56
C ASP A 176 9.01 -7.76 13.84
N LEU A 177 9.07 -7.79 12.52
CA LEU A 177 7.97 -8.24 11.68
C LEU A 177 8.06 -9.78 11.52
N PRO A 178 6.95 -10.49 11.35
CA PRO A 178 5.54 -10.01 11.31
C PRO A 178 4.90 -9.79 12.69
N ASP A 179 5.51 -10.27 13.78
CA ASP A 179 4.94 -10.30 15.15
C ASP A 179 4.37 -8.96 15.59
N ARG A 180 5.03 -7.88 15.19
CA ARG A 180 4.61 -6.51 15.50
C ARG A 180 3.24 -6.12 14.93
N LEU A 181 2.82 -6.74 13.84
CA LEU A 181 1.64 -6.35 13.06
C LEU A 181 0.51 -7.38 13.10
N GLU A 182 0.77 -8.58 13.54
CA GLU A 182 -0.17 -9.72 13.58
C GLU A 182 -0.86 -9.89 14.95
N ALA A 183 -1.05 -8.79 15.68
CA ALA A 183 -1.71 -8.81 17.00
C ALA A 183 -3.23 -9.07 16.90
#